data_dc6233c030e32d7e1ba7b660361fdffc
#
_entry.id   dc6233c030e32d7e1ba7b660361fdffc
#
_cell.length_a   1.000
_cell.length_b   1.000
_cell.length_c   1.000
_cell.angle_alpha   90.00
_cell.angle_beta   90.00
_cell.angle_gamma   90.00
#
_symmetry.space_group_name_H-M   'P 1'
#
loop_
_entity.id
_entity.type
_entity.pdbx_description
1 polymer ?
#
loop_
_entity_poly.entity_id
_entity_poly.type
_entity_poly.pdbx_seq_one_letter_code
_entity_poly.pdbx_strand_id
1 'polypeptide(L)'
;MSGTAIVTGGTGGLGAAIVSRLLDDGWRVVVPWIVSGELERLPDHDRLQPIEADLFEPDAVNEVVAAASSDSSHPLWALANLVGGFAVGAKVADTPIADFERQFRLNLRPTYLMTAAAIPHMLENPLPHRGAIVCVGSRAALQPFSGAAGYIASKAAVVAFAQAVAAEYKNDGIRCNAILPSTIDTPANRASMPKADHSKWVQPAEIAGVMAHLLSDQVGPTSGAAIPVYGRA
;
A
#
# COMPACT_ATOMS: atom_id res chain seq x y z
N MET A 1 -6.03 16.44 -10.78
CA MET A 1 -6.21 17.15 -9.49
C MET A 1 -5.10 16.69 -8.55
N SER A 2 -4.48 17.60 -7.84
CA SER A 2 -3.54 17.29 -6.77
C SER A 2 -4.29 17.44 -5.45
N GLY A 3 -4.50 16.37 -4.73
CA GLY A 3 -5.06 16.33 -3.39
C GLY A 3 -4.02 15.83 -2.38
N THR A 4 -4.46 15.34 -1.24
CA THR A 4 -3.61 14.66 -0.27
C THR A 4 -3.64 13.15 -0.49
N ALA A 5 -2.46 12.53 -0.46
CA ALA A 5 -2.28 11.09 -0.47
C ALA A 5 -1.69 10.60 0.86
N ILE A 6 -2.23 9.54 1.44
CA ILE A 6 -1.58 8.81 2.53
C ILE A 6 -0.81 7.64 1.93
N VAL A 7 0.46 7.49 2.31
CA VAL A 7 1.31 6.37 1.90
C VAL A 7 1.77 5.60 3.13
N THR A 8 1.07 4.52 3.47
CA THR A 8 1.49 3.66 4.59
C THR A 8 2.73 2.87 4.20
N GLY A 9 3.68 2.71 5.14
CA GLY A 9 4.97 2.10 4.80
C GLY A 9 5.81 2.94 3.82
N GLY A 10 5.55 4.25 3.77
CA GLY A 10 6.22 5.20 2.88
C GLY A 10 7.73 5.32 3.12
N THR A 11 8.21 4.99 4.32
CA THR A 11 9.65 4.95 4.66
C THR A 11 10.38 3.70 4.17
N GLY A 12 9.64 2.67 3.73
CA GLY A 12 10.23 1.45 3.19
C GLY A 12 10.82 1.62 1.77
N GLY A 13 11.58 0.62 1.29
CA GLY A 13 12.26 0.71 0.00
C GLY A 13 11.34 0.88 -1.21
N LEU A 14 10.11 0.33 -1.19
CA LEU A 14 9.09 0.61 -2.19
C LEU A 14 8.40 1.94 -1.90
N GLY A 15 8.06 2.18 -0.63
CA GLY A 15 7.29 3.34 -0.21
C GLY A 15 7.96 4.67 -0.55
N ALA A 16 9.27 4.77 -0.33
CA ALA A 16 10.04 5.98 -0.65
C ALA A 16 9.96 6.34 -2.15
N ALA A 17 9.98 5.35 -3.05
CA ALA A 17 9.82 5.61 -4.48
C ALA A 17 8.40 6.10 -4.83
N ILE A 18 7.37 5.60 -4.14
CA ILE A 18 5.98 6.04 -4.33
C ILE A 18 5.80 7.46 -3.78
N VAL A 19 6.35 7.75 -2.60
CA VAL A 19 6.33 9.09 -2.01
C VAL A 19 6.97 10.10 -2.95
N SER A 20 8.20 9.83 -3.44
CA SER A 20 8.88 10.72 -4.38
C SER A 20 8.05 10.95 -5.64
N ARG A 21 7.50 9.88 -6.23
CA ARG A 21 6.68 9.99 -7.43
C ARG A 21 5.42 10.83 -7.21
N LEU A 22 4.71 10.66 -6.10
CA LEU A 22 3.51 11.44 -5.82
C LEU A 22 3.84 12.92 -5.55
N LEU A 23 4.95 13.21 -4.88
CA LEU A 23 5.42 14.59 -4.70
C LEU A 23 5.77 15.26 -6.04
N ASP A 24 6.45 14.53 -6.94
CA ASP A 24 6.77 14.99 -8.30
C ASP A 24 5.50 15.27 -9.12
N ASP A 25 4.47 14.44 -8.95
CA ASP A 25 3.16 14.60 -9.58
C ASP A 25 2.29 15.70 -8.92
N GLY A 26 2.81 16.40 -7.90
CA GLY A 26 2.17 17.56 -7.28
C GLY A 26 1.29 17.27 -6.06
N TRP A 27 1.28 16.04 -5.55
CA TRP A 27 0.50 15.67 -4.37
C TRP A 27 1.07 16.23 -3.07
N ARG A 28 0.20 16.52 -2.10
CA ARG A 28 0.59 16.55 -0.68
C ARG A 28 0.61 15.11 -0.18
N VAL A 29 1.67 14.70 0.51
CA VAL A 29 1.87 13.30 0.93
C VAL A 29 2.02 13.22 2.43
N VAL A 30 1.19 12.40 3.08
CA VAL A 30 1.27 12.07 4.50
C VAL A 30 1.83 10.66 4.65
N VAL A 31 2.89 10.52 5.44
CA VAL A 31 3.61 9.26 5.65
C VAL A 31 3.64 8.88 7.11
N PRO A 32 2.83 7.92 7.57
CA PRO A 32 2.97 7.35 8.90
C PRO A 32 4.26 6.51 8.99
N TRP A 33 4.99 6.66 10.10
CA TRP A 33 6.25 5.98 10.36
C TRP A 33 6.37 5.52 11.81
N ILE A 34 7.21 4.49 12.09
CA ILE A 34 7.52 3.98 13.42
C ILE A 34 9.04 3.82 13.66
N VAL A 35 9.85 3.84 12.61
CA VAL A 35 11.31 3.69 12.70
C VAL A 35 11.96 4.97 12.21
N SER A 36 12.47 5.80 13.13
CA SER A 36 13.02 7.12 12.83
C SER A 36 14.18 7.10 11.83
N GLY A 37 15.06 6.09 11.91
CA GLY A 37 16.17 5.92 10.96
C GLY A 37 15.75 5.66 9.52
N GLU A 38 14.49 5.31 9.27
CA GLU A 38 13.98 5.13 7.90
C GLU A 38 13.56 6.45 7.25
N LEU A 39 13.37 7.52 8.04
CA LEU A 39 13.03 8.85 7.52
C LEU A 39 14.07 9.42 6.56
N GLU A 40 15.33 9.02 6.71
CA GLU A 40 16.44 9.42 5.82
C GLU A 40 16.22 9.00 4.35
N ARG A 41 15.29 8.05 4.10
CA ARG A 41 14.90 7.63 2.74
C ARG A 41 13.91 8.56 2.06
N LEU A 42 13.27 9.42 2.83
CA LEU A 42 12.29 10.36 2.31
C LEU A 42 12.98 11.63 1.82
N PRO A 43 12.48 12.25 0.72
CA PRO A 43 13.02 13.53 0.27
C PRO A 43 12.65 14.66 1.23
N ASP A 44 13.48 15.70 1.30
CA ASP A 44 13.09 16.96 1.91
C ASP A 44 12.18 17.72 0.96
N HIS A 45 10.90 17.92 1.35
CA HIS A 45 9.89 18.50 0.47
C HIS A 45 8.74 19.16 1.27
N ASP A 46 8.36 20.38 0.93
CA ASP A 46 7.34 21.19 1.64
C ASP A 46 5.96 20.53 1.70
N ARG A 47 5.62 19.66 0.75
CA ARG A 47 4.35 18.92 0.67
C ARG A 47 4.43 17.52 1.29
N LEU A 48 5.53 17.16 1.92
CA LEU A 48 5.70 15.91 2.66
C LEU A 48 5.46 16.14 4.14
N GLN A 49 4.58 15.33 4.74
CA GLN A 49 4.31 15.35 6.17
C GLN A 49 4.50 13.95 6.77
N PRO A 50 5.66 13.66 7.37
CA PRO A 50 5.85 12.45 8.17
C PRO A 50 5.10 12.57 9.51
N ILE A 51 4.47 11.46 9.96
CA ILE A 51 3.74 11.39 11.24
C ILE A 51 4.16 10.12 11.95
N GLU A 52 4.61 10.21 13.21
CA GLU A 52 4.86 9.02 14.03
C GLU A 52 3.54 8.37 14.42
N ALA A 53 3.29 7.13 13.95
CA ALA A 53 2.03 6.43 14.19
C ALA A 53 2.19 4.90 14.01
N ASP A 54 1.76 4.15 15.02
CA ASP A 54 1.61 2.70 14.91
C ASP A 54 0.25 2.37 14.28
N LEU A 55 0.25 1.92 13.05
CA LEU A 55 -0.97 1.61 12.30
C LEU A 55 -1.68 0.32 12.75
N PHE A 56 -1.19 -0.35 13.79
CA PHE A 56 -1.93 -1.41 14.49
C PHE A 56 -2.87 -0.85 15.56
N GLU A 57 -2.76 0.43 15.90
CA GLU A 57 -3.56 1.11 16.91
C GLU A 57 -4.59 2.05 16.24
N PRO A 58 -5.92 1.83 16.47
CA PRO A 58 -6.97 2.61 15.80
C PRO A 58 -6.87 4.12 16.04
N ASP A 59 -6.46 4.55 17.23
CA ASP A 59 -6.36 5.97 17.57
C ASP A 59 -5.24 6.65 16.75
N ALA A 60 -4.08 6.00 16.62
CA ALA A 60 -2.99 6.50 15.78
C ALA A 60 -3.38 6.56 14.28
N VAL A 61 -4.17 5.59 13.81
CA VAL A 61 -4.73 5.62 12.45
C VAL A 61 -5.64 6.84 12.25
N ASN A 62 -6.53 7.13 13.21
CA ASN A 62 -7.42 8.29 13.16
C ASN A 62 -6.64 9.61 13.14
N GLU A 63 -5.55 9.73 13.92
CA GLU A 63 -4.66 10.90 13.92
C GLU A 63 -4.02 11.13 12.53
N VAL A 64 -3.52 10.07 11.88
CA VAL A 64 -2.95 10.15 10.53
C VAL A 64 -3.99 10.62 9.52
N VAL A 65 -5.20 10.06 9.56
CA VAL A 65 -6.28 10.43 8.64
C VAL A 65 -6.76 11.85 8.90
N ALA A 66 -6.91 12.27 10.16
CA ALA A 66 -7.26 13.65 10.51
C ALA A 66 -6.23 14.65 9.99
N ALA A 67 -4.94 14.37 10.16
CA ALA A 67 -3.87 15.21 9.62
C ALA A 67 -3.91 15.29 8.08
N ALA A 68 -4.19 14.16 7.40
CA ALA A 68 -4.30 14.12 5.94
C ALA A 68 -5.52 14.89 5.42
N SER A 69 -6.59 14.98 6.21
CA SER A 69 -7.85 15.65 5.85
C SER A 69 -7.94 17.09 6.33
N SER A 70 -6.92 17.61 7.04
CA SER A 70 -6.95 18.92 7.68
C SER A 70 -6.91 20.12 6.72
N ASP A 71 -6.44 19.92 5.49
CA ASP A 71 -6.31 20.98 4.47
C ASP A 71 -7.43 20.86 3.44
N SER A 72 -8.41 21.71 3.52
CA SER A 72 -9.54 21.74 2.58
C SER A 72 -9.14 22.12 1.14
N SER A 73 -8.00 22.77 0.95
CA SER A 73 -7.46 23.07 -0.39
C SER A 73 -6.80 21.85 -1.05
N HIS A 74 -6.41 20.86 -0.25
CA HIS A 74 -5.85 19.58 -0.68
C HIS A 74 -6.57 18.43 0.05
N PRO A 75 -7.83 18.15 -0.29
CA PRO A 75 -8.62 17.14 0.41
C PRO A 75 -7.98 15.75 0.29
N LEU A 76 -8.26 14.89 1.26
CA LEU A 76 -7.81 13.49 1.21
C LEU A 76 -8.46 12.79 0.02
N TRP A 77 -7.63 12.41 -0.95
CA TRP A 77 -8.06 11.78 -2.20
C TRP A 77 -7.51 10.36 -2.37
N ALA A 78 -6.28 10.11 -1.93
CA ALA A 78 -5.58 8.89 -2.25
C ALA A 78 -5.08 8.15 -1.00
N LEU A 79 -5.16 6.81 -1.03
CA LEU A 79 -4.58 5.95 -0.01
C LEU A 79 -3.78 4.82 -0.67
N ALA A 80 -2.48 4.80 -0.41
CA ALA A 80 -1.57 3.72 -0.79
C ALA A 80 -1.28 2.84 0.43
N ASN A 81 -1.84 1.64 0.47
CA ASN A 81 -1.65 0.65 1.54
C ASN A 81 -0.47 -0.27 1.22
N LEU A 82 0.72 0.04 1.80
CA LEU A 82 1.94 -0.72 1.57
C LEU A 82 2.42 -1.51 2.80
N VAL A 83 1.95 -1.16 4.01
CA VAL A 83 2.38 -1.87 5.22
C VAL A 83 2.12 -3.37 5.08
N GLY A 84 3.15 -4.14 5.35
CA GLY A 84 3.10 -5.58 5.28
C GLY A 84 4.50 -6.18 5.39
N GLY A 85 4.56 -7.50 5.45
CA GLY A 85 5.82 -8.23 5.55
C GLY A 85 5.74 -9.57 4.88
N PHE A 86 6.90 -10.15 4.68
CA PHE A 86 7.09 -11.45 4.08
C PHE A 86 7.65 -12.42 5.13
N ALA A 87 7.11 -13.64 5.17
CA ALA A 87 7.72 -14.74 5.89
C ALA A 87 7.57 -16.04 5.11
N VAL A 88 8.63 -16.81 5.12
CA VAL A 88 8.71 -18.18 4.60
C VAL A 88 9.33 -19.08 5.66
N GLY A 89 8.91 -20.32 5.75
CA GLY A 89 9.37 -21.26 6.76
C GLY A 89 8.87 -22.67 6.51
N ALA A 90 8.26 -23.26 7.51
CA ALA A 90 7.77 -24.65 7.50
C ALA A 90 6.56 -24.85 6.58
N LYS A 91 6.27 -26.12 6.26
CA LYS A 91 5.00 -26.52 5.63
C LYS A 91 3.84 -26.36 6.62
N VAL A 92 2.61 -26.35 6.12
CA VAL A 92 1.39 -26.08 6.91
C VAL A 92 1.30 -26.96 8.17
N ALA A 93 1.63 -28.24 8.08
CA ALA A 93 1.55 -29.15 9.21
C ALA A 93 2.50 -28.79 10.37
N ASP A 94 3.61 -28.11 10.06
CA ASP A 94 4.67 -27.76 11.00
C ASP A 94 4.70 -26.24 11.33
N THR A 95 3.75 -25.47 10.78
CA THR A 95 3.66 -24.03 11.03
C THR A 95 2.83 -23.76 12.28
N PRO A 96 3.39 -23.13 13.34
CA PRO A 96 2.61 -22.72 14.50
C PRO A 96 1.47 -21.78 14.12
N ILE A 97 0.30 -21.95 14.74
CA ILE A 97 -0.87 -21.10 14.46
C ILE A 97 -0.56 -19.61 14.66
N ALA A 98 0.21 -19.26 15.67
CA ALA A 98 0.62 -17.88 15.93
C ALA A 98 1.43 -17.25 14.78
N ASP A 99 2.26 -18.03 14.08
CA ASP A 99 3.01 -17.57 12.92
C ASP A 99 2.11 -17.34 11.70
N PHE A 100 1.09 -18.19 11.54
CA PHE A 100 0.07 -18.01 10.51
C PHE A 100 -0.76 -16.75 10.77
N GLU A 101 -1.29 -16.56 11.98
CA GLU A 101 -2.10 -15.42 12.37
C GLU A 101 -1.31 -14.11 12.31
N ARG A 102 -0.01 -14.12 12.67
CA ARG A 102 0.87 -12.97 12.56
C ARG A 102 0.92 -12.42 11.14
N GLN A 103 0.86 -13.27 10.09
CA GLN A 103 0.84 -12.79 8.71
C GLN A 103 -0.45 -12.01 8.39
N PHE A 104 -1.59 -12.42 8.89
CA PHE A 104 -2.84 -11.66 8.73
C PHE A 104 -2.81 -10.37 9.51
N ARG A 105 -2.34 -10.41 10.76
CA ARG A 105 -2.17 -9.20 11.57
C ARG A 105 -1.27 -8.18 10.84
N LEU A 106 -0.13 -8.62 10.30
CA LEU A 106 0.83 -7.73 9.66
C LEU A 106 0.35 -7.19 8.31
N ASN A 107 -0.23 -8.05 7.46
CA ASN A 107 -0.54 -7.69 6.08
C ASN A 107 -1.96 -7.13 5.87
N LEU A 108 -2.93 -7.51 6.70
CA LEU A 108 -4.33 -7.15 6.49
C LEU A 108 -4.84 -6.11 7.49
N ARG A 109 -4.48 -6.20 8.78
CA ARG A 109 -5.02 -5.30 9.81
C ARG A 109 -4.76 -3.81 9.51
N PRO A 110 -3.51 -3.34 9.25
CA PRO A 110 -3.27 -1.93 8.95
C PRO A 110 -3.96 -1.48 7.64
N THR A 111 -4.00 -2.35 6.63
CA THR A 111 -4.73 -2.10 5.39
C THR A 111 -6.22 -1.85 5.65
N TYR A 112 -6.85 -2.68 6.47
CA TYR A 112 -8.25 -2.51 6.87
C TYR A 112 -8.48 -1.22 7.66
N LEU A 113 -7.71 -1.00 8.73
CA LEU A 113 -7.87 0.16 9.61
C LEU A 113 -7.72 1.48 8.86
N MET A 114 -6.68 1.62 8.06
CA MET A 114 -6.45 2.81 7.26
C MET A 114 -7.54 3.04 6.22
N THR A 115 -7.99 1.98 5.55
CA THR A 115 -9.07 2.07 4.56
C THR A 115 -10.38 2.49 5.21
N ALA A 116 -10.75 1.86 6.33
CA ALA A 116 -11.98 2.17 7.05
C ALA A 116 -12.01 3.61 7.58
N ALA A 117 -10.87 4.12 8.07
CA ALA A 117 -10.75 5.49 8.56
C ALA A 117 -10.72 6.53 7.43
N ALA A 118 -10.10 6.23 6.29
CA ALA A 118 -9.96 7.18 5.18
C ALA A 118 -11.25 7.39 4.37
N ILE A 119 -12.06 6.34 4.19
CA ILE A 119 -13.27 6.37 3.35
C ILE A 119 -14.26 7.48 3.75
N PRO A 120 -14.64 7.69 5.03
CA PRO A 120 -15.55 8.78 5.40
C PRO A 120 -15.09 10.16 4.89
N HIS A 121 -13.81 10.47 4.98
CA HIS A 121 -13.25 11.73 4.49
C HIS A 121 -13.22 11.81 2.96
N MET A 122 -12.95 10.69 2.28
CA MET A 122 -13.03 10.64 0.81
C MET A 122 -14.47 10.87 0.33
N LEU A 123 -15.47 10.41 1.06
CA LEU A 123 -16.89 10.60 0.72
C LEU A 123 -17.35 12.07 0.80
N GLU A 124 -16.60 12.95 1.46
CA GLU A 124 -16.83 14.39 1.49
C GLU A 124 -16.43 15.07 0.17
N ASN A 125 -15.59 14.44 -0.66
CA ASN A 125 -15.18 14.97 -1.95
C ASN A 125 -16.35 14.97 -2.95
N PRO A 126 -16.35 15.88 -3.95
CA PRO A 126 -17.42 15.97 -4.93
C PRO A 126 -17.45 14.77 -5.89
N LEU A 127 -18.66 14.35 -6.28
CA LEU A 127 -18.86 13.39 -7.37
C LEU A 127 -18.38 13.97 -8.72
N PRO A 128 -18.03 13.16 -9.71
CA PRO A 128 -18.17 11.69 -9.74
C PRO A 128 -16.98 10.92 -9.17
N HIS A 129 -15.88 11.58 -8.85
CA HIS A 129 -14.65 10.94 -8.38
C HIS A 129 -14.32 11.45 -6.98
N ARG A 130 -14.41 10.59 -5.97
CA ARG A 130 -14.20 10.97 -4.57
C ARG A 130 -12.90 10.49 -3.98
N GLY A 131 -12.30 9.46 -4.57
CA GLY A 131 -11.02 8.95 -4.08
C GLY A 131 -10.55 7.68 -4.76
N ALA A 132 -9.30 7.32 -4.49
CA ALA A 132 -8.68 6.12 -4.99
C ALA A 132 -7.83 5.43 -3.91
N ILE A 133 -7.99 4.13 -3.79
CA ILE A 133 -7.25 3.28 -2.85
C ILE A 133 -6.48 2.24 -3.66
N VAL A 134 -5.20 2.05 -3.32
CA VAL A 134 -4.39 0.96 -3.88
C VAL A 134 -3.78 0.15 -2.75
N CYS A 135 -4.05 -1.16 -2.77
CA CYS A 135 -3.52 -2.13 -1.82
C CYS A 135 -2.39 -2.94 -2.44
N VAL A 136 -1.32 -3.19 -1.69
CA VAL A 136 -0.21 -4.02 -2.16
C VAL A 136 -0.44 -5.48 -1.76
N GLY A 137 -0.93 -6.25 -2.72
CA GLY A 137 -0.99 -7.71 -2.66
C GLY A 137 0.39 -8.35 -2.91
N SER A 138 0.41 -9.43 -3.65
CA SER A 138 1.62 -10.13 -4.10
C SER A 138 1.30 -11.06 -5.25
N ARG A 139 2.25 -11.28 -6.17
CA ARG A 139 2.17 -12.38 -7.15
C ARG A 139 1.87 -13.74 -6.48
N ALA A 140 2.40 -13.95 -5.26
CA ALA A 140 2.20 -15.16 -4.48
C ALA A 140 0.72 -15.45 -4.16
N ALA A 141 -0.15 -14.45 -4.13
CA ALA A 141 -1.59 -14.65 -3.96
C ALA A 141 -2.24 -15.44 -5.11
N LEU A 142 -1.68 -15.35 -6.32
CA LEU A 142 -2.16 -16.06 -7.52
C LEU A 142 -1.25 -17.22 -7.94
N GLN A 143 0.03 -17.17 -7.59
CA GLN A 143 1.05 -18.17 -7.92
C GLN A 143 1.74 -18.63 -6.62
N PRO A 144 1.10 -19.54 -5.85
CA PRO A 144 1.60 -19.96 -4.55
C PRO A 144 2.89 -20.80 -4.66
N PHE A 145 3.67 -20.78 -3.58
CA PHE A 145 4.88 -21.60 -3.42
C PHE A 145 4.93 -22.20 -2.01
N SER A 146 5.77 -23.20 -1.82
CA SER A 146 5.85 -23.95 -0.56
C SER A 146 6.45 -23.13 0.58
N GLY A 147 5.99 -23.34 1.82
CA GLY A 147 6.55 -22.76 3.04
C GLY A 147 6.06 -21.34 3.36
N ALA A 148 5.08 -20.82 2.65
CA ALA A 148 4.60 -19.45 2.84
C ALA A 148 3.06 -19.34 2.96
N ALA A 149 2.40 -20.37 3.48
CA ALA A 149 0.94 -20.45 3.50
C ALA A 149 0.27 -19.25 4.18
N GLY A 150 0.76 -18.80 5.34
CA GLY A 150 0.23 -17.64 6.05
C GLY A 150 0.41 -16.35 5.27
N TYR A 151 1.60 -16.13 4.67
CA TYR A 151 1.86 -14.99 3.81
C TYR A 151 0.95 -14.98 2.57
N ILE A 152 0.92 -16.09 1.85
CA ILE A 152 0.10 -16.26 0.62
C ILE A 152 -1.38 -15.99 0.93
N ALA A 153 -1.91 -16.62 1.98
CA ALA A 153 -3.30 -16.45 2.39
C ALA A 153 -3.60 -15.00 2.81
N SER A 154 -2.70 -14.36 3.56
CA SER A 154 -2.87 -12.96 3.96
C SER A 154 -2.84 -11.99 2.76
N LYS A 155 -1.98 -12.22 1.77
CA LYS A 155 -1.91 -11.40 0.55
C LYS A 155 -3.08 -11.66 -0.40
N ALA A 156 -3.62 -12.89 -0.44
CA ALA A 156 -4.88 -13.18 -1.12
C ALA A 156 -6.06 -12.48 -0.44
N ALA A 157 -6.08 -12.42 0.90
CA ALA A 157 -7.08 -11.67 1.66
C ALA A 157 -7.02 -10.16 1.37
N VAL A 158 -5.83 -9.56 1.20
CA VAL A 158 -5.68 -8.15 0.77
C VAL A 158 -6.31 -7.92 -0.60
N VAL A 159 -6.12 -8.84 -1.55
CA VAL A 159 -6.74 -8.75 -2.89
C VAL A 159 -8.26 -8.81 -2.79
N ALA A 160 -8.79 -9.80 -2.06
CA ALA A 160 -10.23 -9.95 -1.86
C ALA A 160 -10.83 -8.73 -1.15
N PHE A 161 -10.14 -8.19 -0.14
CA PHE A 161 -10.54 -6.96 0.56
C PHE A 161 -10.62 -5.76 -0.40
N ALA A 162 -9.62 -5.55 -1.25
CA ALA A 162 -9.65 -4.47 -2.22
C ALA A 162 -10.84 -4.60 -3.20
N GLN A 163 -11.16 -5.82 -3.62
CA GLN A 163 -12.33 -6.10 -4.47
C GLN A 163 -13.64 -5.85 -3.75
N ALA A 164 -13.75 -6.20 -2.47
CA ALA A 164 -14.92 -5.92 -1.64
C ALA A 164 -15.15 -4.41 -1.50
N VAL A 165 -14.12 -3.64 -1.15
CA VAL A 165 -14.18 -2.17 -1.08
C VAL A 165 -14.61 -1.57 -2.42
N ALA A 166 -14.04 -2.06 -3.53
CA ALA A 166 -14.43 -1.60 -4.87
C ALA A 166 -15.91 -1.85 -5.16
N ALA A 167 -16.45 -3.00 -4.75
CA ALA A 167 -17.86 -3.35 -4.95
C ALA A 167 -18.80 -2.50 -4.07
N GLU A 168 -18.41 -2.26 -2.81
CA GLU A 168 -19.20 -1.48 -1.84
C GLU A 168 -19.31 -0.01 -2.26
N TYR A 169 -18.22 0.61 -2.70
CA TYR A 169 -18.14 2.06 -2.93
C TYR A 169 -18.14 2.50 -4.40
N LYS A 170 -18.43 1.58 -5.35
CA LYS A 170 -18.43 1.92 -6.78
C LYS A 170 -19.42 3.03 -7.15
N ASN A 171 -20.58 3.06 -6.48
CA ASN A 171 -21.62 4.06 -6.74
C ASN A 171 -21.35 5.37 -5.99
N ASP A 172 -20.44 5.34 -5.02
CA ASP A 172 -20.02 6.50 -4.22
C ASP A 172 -18.81 7.22 -4.81
N GLY A 173 -18.28 6.74 -5.94
CA GLY A 173 -17.16 7.37 -6.64
C GLY A 173 -15.79 7.10 -6.03
N ILE A 174 -15.64 6.08 -5.18
CA ILE A 174 -14.36 5.62 -4.65
C ILE A 174 -13.91 4.37 -5.40
N ARG A 175 -12.67 4.37 -5.89
CA ARG A 175 -12.05 3.23 -6.55
C ARG A 175 -11.09 2.53 -5.61
N CYS A 176 -11.05 1.21 -5.67
CA CYS A 176 -10.07 0.42 -4.94
C CYS A 176 -9.50 -0.67 -5.83
N ASN A 177 -8.16 -0.74 -5.94
CA ASN A 177 -7.48 -1.74 -6.73
C ASN A 177 -6.36 -2.40 -5.89
N ALA A 178 -5.94 -3.59 -6.29
CA ALA A 178 -4.75 -4.24 -5.76
C ALA A 178 -3.67 -4.33 -6.84
N ILE A 179 -2.41 -4.07 -6.49
CA ILE A 179 -1.27 -4.44 -7.32
C ILE A 179 -0.64 -5.72 -6.79
N LEU A 180 -0.07 -6.51 -7.68
CA LEU A 180 0.56 -7.80 -7.39
C LEU A 180 2.02 -7.78 -7.83
N PRO A 181 2.93 -7.20 -7.04
CA PRO A 181 4.36 -7.24 -7.37
C PRO A 181 4.92 -8.66 -7.31
N SER A 182 5.93 -8.94 -8.14
CA SER A 182 6.87 -10.03 -7.93
C SER A 182 7.92 -9.62 -6.89
N THR A 183 9.13 -10.14 -6.95
CA THR A 183 10.23 -9.69 -6.10
C THR A 183 10.62 -8.26 -6.47
N ILE A 184 10.55 -7.37 -5.50
CA ILE A 184 10.87 -5.95 -5.67
C ILE A 184 12.38 -5.74 -5.45
N ASP A 185 13.03 -4.99 -6.30
CA ASP A 185 14.46 -4.70 -6.20
C ASP A 185 14.72 -3.64 -5.12
N THR A 186 14.78 -4.09 -3.88
CA THR A 186 15.07 -3.26 -2.71
C THR A 186 16.39 -3.71 -2.05
N PRO A 187 17.10 -2.84 -1.33
CA PRO A 187 18.27 -3.23 -0.56
C PRO A 187 18.04 -4.41 0.38
N ALA A 188 16.87 -4.44 1.05
CA ALA A 188 16.50 -5.53 1.96
C ALA A 188 16.35 -6.87 1.22
N ASN A 189 15.69 -6.88 0.06
CA ASN A 189 15.53 -8.09 -0.74
C ASN A 189 16.86 -8.55 -1.35
N ARG A 190 17.72 -7.63 -1.80
CA ARG A 190 19.07 -7.97 -2.27
C ARG A 190 19.91 -8.59 -1.15
N ALA A 191 19.84 -8.05 0.06
CA ALA A 191 20.54 -8.60 1.22
C ALA A 191 20.04 -10.00 1.60
N SER A 192 18.72 -10.25 1.51
CA SER A 192 18.12 -11.56 1.83
C SER A 192 18.36 -12.61 0.74
N MET A 193 18.55 -12.20 -0.50
CA MET A 193 18.73 -13.09 -1.67
C MET A 193 19.93 -12.67 -2.52
N PRO A 194 21.17 -12.71 -1.97
CA PRO A 194 22.37 -12.15 -2.63
C PRO A 194 22.80 -12.91 -3.88
N LYS A 195 22.34 -14.16 -4.06
CA LYS A 195 22.66 -15.01 -5.21
C LYS A 195 21.58 -15.02 -6.30
N ALA A 196 20.47 -14.30 -6.10
CA ALA A 196 19.40 -14.24 -7.08
C ALA A 196 19.79 -13.35 -8.29
N ASP A 197 19.16 -13.62 -9.43
CA ASP A 197 19.30 -12.74 -10.61
C ASP A 197 18.40 -11.51 -10.42
N HIS A 198 18.98 -10.45 -9.87
CA HIS A 198 18.27 -9.20 -9.58
C HIS A 198 17.80 -8.46 -10.85
N SER A 199 18.34 -8.78 -12.04
CA SER A 199 17.94 -8.14 -13.30
C SER A 199 16.50 -8.46 -13.71
N LYS A 200 15.90 -9.49 -13.11
CA LYS A 200 14.51 -9.90 -13.32
C LYS A 200 13.53 -9.24 -12.35
N TRP A 201 14.03 -8.61 -11.28
CA TRP A 201 13.19 -8.02 -10.26
C TRP A 201 12.54 -6.73 -10.74
N VAL A 202 11.36 -6.44 -10.23
CA VAL A 202 10.66 -5.20 -10.56
C VAL A 202 11.25 -4.03 -9.77
N GLN A 203 11.52 -2.93 -10.47
CA GLN A 203 12.09 -1.75 -9.83
C GLN A 203 11.01 -0.99 -9.03
N PRO A 204 11.35 -0.43 -7.84
CA PRO A 204 10.42 0.39 -7.06
C PRO A 204 9.80 1.53 -7.88
N ALA A 205 10.57 2.17 -8.76
CA ALA A 205 10.10 3.26 -9.62
C ALA A 205 9.04 2.80 -10.65
N GLU A 206 9.15 1.57 -11.17
CA GLU A 206 8.15 1.00 -12.09
C GLU A 206 6.83 0.78 -11.36
N ILE A 207 6.89 0.25 -10.12
CA ILE A 207 5.69 0.07 -9.27
C ILE A 207 5.09 1.43 -8.91
N ALA A 208 5.93 2.42 -8.56
CA ALA A 208 5.48 3.76 -8.24
C ALA A 208 4.72 4.42 -9.39
N GLY A 209 5.17 4.21 -10.64
CA GLY A 209 4.46 4.67 -11.83
C GLY A 209 3.06 4.07 -11.97
N VAL A 210 2.94 2.75 -11.75
CA VAL A 210 1.64 2.05 -11.79
C VAL A 210 0.73 2.55 -10.66
N MET A 211 1.25 2.67 -9.44
CA MET A 211 0.45 3.14 -8.29
C MET A 211 0.00 4.58 -8.45
N ALA A 212 0.87 5.49 -8.89
CA ALA A 212 0.52 6.88 -9.13
C ALA A 212 -0.59 6.99 -10.18
N HIS A 213 -0.53 6.20 -11.26
CA HIS A 213 -1.60 6.12 -12.25
C HIS A 213 -2.91 5.64 -11.64
N LEU A 214 -2.90 4.54 -10.87
CA LEU A 214 -4.11 3.99 -10.24
C LEU A 214 -4.73 4.93 -9.19
N LEU A 215 -3.93 5.73 -8.52
CA LEU A 215 -4.35 6.73 -7.54
C LEU A 215 -4.89 8.01 -8.20
N SER A 216 -4.52 8.30 -9.45
CA SER A 216 -4.98 9.48 -10.18
C SER A 216 -6.42 9.34 -10.70
N ASP A 217 -7.02 10.44 -11.14
CA ASP A 217 -8.33 10.47 -11.80
C ASP A 217 -8.27 10.01 -13.27
N GLN A 218 -7.08 9.84 -13.83
CA GLN A 218 -6.86 9.45 -15.23
C GLN A 218 -7.19 7.98 -15.54
N VAL A 219 -7.28 7.13 -14.51
CA VAL A 219 -7.55 5.69 -14.65
C VAL A 219 -8.98 5.37 -15.12
N GLY A 220 -9.86 6.38 -15.09
CA GLY A 220 -11.27 6.16 -15.46
C GLY A 220 -11.98 5.18 -14.51
N PRO A 221 -12.80 4.23 -15.04
CA PRO A 221 -13.64 3.37 -14.23
C PRO A 221 -12.92 2.15 -13.63
N THR A 222 -11.58 2.04 -13.72
CA THR A 222 -10.85 0.86 -13.22
C THR A 222 -10.93 0.76 -11.70
N SER A 223 -11.68 -0.24 -11.23
CA SER A 223 -11.88 -0.55 -9.80
C SER A 223 -12.09 -2.06 -9.63
N GLY A 224 -11.63 -2.63 -8.52
CA GLY A 224 -11.71 -4.07 -8.23
C GLY A 224 -10.67 -4.91 -8.98
N ALA A 225 -9.71 -4.29 -9.65
CA ALA A 225 -8.68 -5.01 -10.39
C ALA A 225 -7.57 -5.54 -9.48
N ALA A 226 -7.04 -6.72 -9.81
CA ALA A 226 -5.81 -7.28 -9.27
C ALA A 226 -4.75 -7.21 -10.38
N ILE A 227 -3.87 -6.23 -10.31
CA ILE A 227 -2.99 -5.83 -11.41
C ILE A 227 -1.59 -6.42 -11.24
N PRO A 228 -1.13 -7.33 -12.12
CA PRO A 228 0.23 -7.85 -12.10
C PRO A 228 1.26 -6.75 -12.35
N VAL A 229 2.30 -6.70 -11.50
CA VAL A 229 3.47 -5.82 -11.69
C VAL A 229 4.72 -6.68 -11.45
N TYR A 230 5.02 -7.56 -12.41
CA TYR A 230 5.98 -8.64 -12.21
C TYR A 230 7.41 -8.30 -12.66
N GLY A 231 7.62 -7.19 -13.37
CA GLY A 231 8.89 -6.95 -14.03
C GLY A 231 9.15 -8.01 -15.09
N ARG A 232 10.34 -8.64 -15.03
CA ARG A 232 10.74 -9.72 -15.93
C ARG A 232 10.76 -11.11 -15.25
N ALA A 233 10.18 -11.21 -14.05
CA ALA A 233 10.18 -12.44 -13.23
C ALA A 233 9.03 -13.39 -13.60
#